data_2f8a827456107da8f781e0a9eac61ae8
#
_entry.id   2f8a827456107da8f781e0a9eac61ae8
#
_cell.length_a   1.000
_cell.length_b   1.000
_cell.length_c   1.000
_cell.angle_alpha   90.00
_cell.angle_beta   90.00
_cell.angle_gamma   90.00
#
_symmetry.space_group_name_H-M   'P 1'
#
loop_
_entity.id
_entity.type
_entity.pdbx_description
1 polymer ?
#
loop_
_entity_poly.entity_id
_entity_poly.type
_entity_poly.pdbx_seq_one_letter_code
_entity_poly.pdbx_strand_id
1 'polypeptide(L)'
;AAHPSSLSAAARIGEAANGMTGPESLIATYRASDVQRALVSPARIREALLSEHERWVGTPYRLGGTTRRGIDCSALMQHVYSDAFQLSLPRTTDQQMQEGRRISRDALKAGDLVFFRSPGPYNHVGVYVGDGYFLHASTSQGVKLSRLDNVYWNRHYWQSRRPLESTQLA
;
A
#
# COMPACT_ATOMS: atom_id res chain seq x y z
N ALA A 1 21.41 -2.34 -15.71
CA ALA A 1 21.44 -2.52 -15.06
C ALA A 1 21.22 -2.58 -14.33
N ALA A 2 21.07 -2.63 -14.38
CA ALA A 2 20.97 -2.73 -13.63
C ALA A 2 21.18 -2.60 -12.99
N HIS A 3 21.49 -2.49 -13.16
CA HIS A 3 21.89 -2.51 -12.39
C HIS A 3 22.10 -2.38 -11.85
N PRO A 4 22.27 -2.27 -12.33
CA PRO A 4 22.74 -2.64 -11.63
C PRO A 4 22.81 -2.05 -10.77
N SER A 5 22.66 -1.42 -10.31
CA SER A 5 22.78 -1.06 -9.47
C SER A 5 22.13 -1.35 -8.51
N SER A 6 21.56 -1.14 -8.04
CA SER A 6 21.08 -1.49 -6.99
C SER A 6 20.51 -2.58 -7.04
N LEU A 7 19.86 -2.67 -7.57
CA LEU A 7 19.39 -3.71 -7.77
C LEU A 7 20.40 -4.27 -8.23
N SER A 8 21.17 -3.60 -8.55
CA SER A 8 22.12 -4.11 -9.03
C SER A 8 22.96 -4.85 -8.24
N ALA A 9 23.07 -4.65 -7.08
CA ALA A 9 23.89 -5.51 -6.32
C ALA A 9 23.44 -6.92 -6.45
N ALA A 10 22.18 -7.13 -6.37
CA ALA A 10 21.69 -8.46 -6.50
C ALA A 10 21.93 -8.97 -7.89
N ALA A 11 21.75 -8.12 -8.82
CA ALA A 11 21.94 -8.54 -10.16
C ALA A 11 23.36 -8.96 -10.41
N ARG A 12 24.27 -8.24 -9.85
CA ARG A 12 25.64 -8.53 -10.04
C ARG A 12 26.01 -9.86 -9.44
N ILE A 13 25.45 -10.12 -8.30
CA ILE A 13 25.68 -11.39 -7.65
C ILE A 13 25.12 -12.52 -8.47
N GLY A 14 23.96 -12.28 -9.03
CA GLY A 14 23.36 -13.27 -9.87
C GLY A 14 24.22 -13.59 -11.05
N GLU A 15 24.83 -12.57 -11.56
CA GLU A 15 25.67 -12.77 -12.67
C GLU A 15 26.89 -13.57 -12.33
N ALA A 16 27.47 -13.26 -11.22
CA ALA A 16 28.62 -13.98 -10.78
C ALA A 16 28.29 -15.46 -10.57
N ALA A 17 27.10 -15.71 -10.13
CA ALA A 17 26.71 -17.09 -9.91
C ALA A 17 26.31 -17.77 -11.17
N ASN A 18 26.25 -17.04 -12.23
CA ASN A 18 25.84 -17.58 -13.46
C ASN A 18 26.75 -18.71 -13.87
N GLY A 19 26.22 -19.82 -14.20
CA GLY A 19 27.01 -20.94 -14.56
C GLY A 19 27.58 -21.66 -13.37
N MET A 20 27.27 -21.22 -12.18
CA MET A 20 27.74 -21.87 -11.01
C MET A 20 26.62 -22.58 -10.34
N THR A 21 26.91 -23.74 -9.84
CA THR A 21 25.90 -24.52 -9.18
C THR A 21 26.24 -24.70 -7.70
N GLY A 22 27.21 -23.98 -7.22
CA GLY A 22 27.67 -24.15 -5.86
C GLY A 22 27.10 -23.10 -4.92
N PRO A 23 27.84 -22.82 -3.86
CA PRO A 23 27.40 -21.91 -2.82
C PRO A 23 27.01 -20.54 -3.29
N GLU A 24 27.66 -20.06 -4.35
CA GLU A 24 27.34 -18.72 -4.84
C GLU A 24 25.96 -18.66 -5.44
N SER A 25 25.55 -19.75 -6.07
CA SER A 25 24.21 -19.84 -6.61
C SER A 25 23.20 -19.80 -5.49
N LEU A 26 23.49 -20.50 -4.39
CA LEU A 26 22.62 -20.49 -3.24
C LEU A 26 22.54 -19.12 -2.60
N ILE A 27 23.66 -18.41 -2.57
CA ILE A 27 23.67 -17.06 -2.01
C ILE A 27 22.77 -16.13 -2.81
N ALA A 28 22.84 -16.21 -4.13
CA ALA A 28 21.99 -15.39 -4.97
C ALA A 28 20.51 -15.67 -4.71
N THR A 29 20.16 -16.94 -4.57
CA THR A 29 18.78 -17.32 -4.29
C THR A 29 18.35 -16.81 -2.92
N TYR A 30 19.23 -16.92 -1.96
CA TYR A 30 18.94 -16.47 -0.62
C TYR A 30 18.70 -14.96 -0.60
N ARG A 31 19.51 -14.21 -1.34
CA ARG A 31 19.33 -12.76 -1.40
C ARG A 31 18.02 -12.37 -2.05
N ALA A 32 17.59 -13.12 -3.05
CA ALA A 32 16.31 -12.87 -3.67
C ALA A 32 15.19 -13.04 -2.66
N SER A 33 15.29 -14.08 -1.83
CA SER A 33 14.31 -14.31 -0.77
C SER A 33 14.32 -13.18 0.25
N ASP A 34 15.50 -12.67 0.58
CA ASP A 34 15.61 -11.57 1.53
C ASP A 34 14.99 -10.31 0.99
N VAL A 35 15.19 -10.03 -0.29
CA VAL A 35 14.58 -8.87 -0.92
C VAL A 35 13.06 -9.00 -0.86
N GLN A 36 12.56 -10.17 -1.16
CA GLN A 36 11.13 -10.41 -1.11
C GLN A 36 10.58 -10.16 0.28
N ARG A 37 11.26 -10.68 1.29
CA ARG A 37 10.84 -10.47 2.67
C ARG A 37 10.89 -9.01 3.07
N ALA A 38 11.92 -8.31 2.62
CA ALA A 38 12.06 -6.90 2.94
C ALA A 38 10.90 -6.08 2.39
N LEU A 39 10.38 -6.46 1.22
CA LEU A 39 9.28 -5.73 0.61
C LEU A 39 7.99 -5.84 1.40
N VAL A 40 7.85 -6.87 2.24
CA VAL A 40 6.65 -7.03 3.03
C VAL A 40 6.85 -6.65 4.49
N SER A 41 8.03 -6.16 4.86
CA SER A 41 8.24 -5.73 6.24
C SER A 41 7.44 -4.46 6.50
N PRO A 42 6.94 -4.25 7.72
CA PRO A 42 6.17 -3.05 8.03
C PRO A 42 6.91 -1.75 7.70
N ALA A 43 8.21 -1.71 7.95
CA ALA A 43 8.99 -0.50 7.68
C ALA A 43 9.04 -0.18 6.19
N ARG A 44 9.23 -1.20 5.37
CA ARG A 44 9.29 -1.00 3.92
C ARG A 44 7.94 -0.63 3.33
N ILE A 45 6.89 -1.26 3.86
CA ILE A 45 5.54 -0.94 3.42
C ILE A 45 5.24 0.51 3.76
N ARG A 46 5.57 0.93 4.97
CA ARG A 46 5.35 2.30 5.39
C ARG A 46 6.11 3.29 4.49
N GLU A 47 7.36 2.98 4.20
CA GLU A 47 8.18 3.82 3.33
C GLU A 47 7.55 3.99 1.95
N ALA A 48 7.08 2.89 1.38
CA ALA A 48 6.43 2.93 0.07
C ALA A 48 5.17 3.78 0.12
N LEU A 49 4.39 3.66 1.19
CA LEU A 49 3.17 4.45 1.32
C LEU A 49 3.45 5.93 1.51
N LEU A 50 4.49 6.27 2.24
CA LEU A 50 4.86 7.68 2.41
C LEU A 50 5.36 8.27 1.10
N SER A 51 6.01 7.48 0.25
CA SER A 51 6.37 7.93 -1.09
C SER A 51 5.13 8.18 -1.94
N GLU A 52 4.11 7.34 -1.79
CA GLU A 52 2.86 7.57 -2.50
C GLU A 52 2.18 8.83 -2.01
N HIS A 53 2.25 9.09 -0.72
CA HIS A 53 1.71 10.34 -0.18
C HIS A 53 2.38 11.53 -0.85
N GLU A 54 3.71 11.52 -0.95
CA GLU A 54 4.43 12.62 -1.60
C GLU A 54 4.02 12.79 -3.05
N ARG A 55 3.76 11.69 -3.73
CA ARG A 55 3.37 11.72 -5.13
C ARG A 55 1.99 12.33 -5.34
N TRP A 56 1.06 12.05 -4.44
CA TRP A 56 -0.33 12.42 -4.62
C TRP A 56 -0.82 13.57 -3.76
N VAL A 57 -0.05 14.01 -2.76
CA VAL A 57 -0.50 15.01 -1.80
C VAL A 57 -0.98 16.26 -2.52
N GLY A 58 -2.11 16.78 -2.08
CA GLY A 58 -2.68 17.97 -2.67
C GLY A 58 -3.57 17.74 -3.88
N THR A 59 -3.61 16.53 -4.42
CA THR A 59 -4.55 16.23 -5.51
C THR A 59 -5.96 16.43 -4.97
N PRO A 60 -6.81 17.21 -5.65
CA PRO A 60 -8.15 17.47 -5.14
C PRO A 60 -9.05 16.25 -5.24
N TYR A 61 -10.04 16.20 -4.37
CA TYR A 61 -11.04 15.14 -4.42
C TYR A 61 -12.00 15.40 -5.58
N ARG A 62 -12.35 14.32 -6.29
CA ARG A 62 -13.35 14.40 -7.32
C ARG A 62 -14.03 13.05 -7.46
N LEU A 63 -15.33 13.01 -7.19
CA LEU A 63 -16.07 11.75 -7.29
C LEU A 63 -15.95 11.18 -8.70
N GLY A 64 -15.56 9.93 -8.80
CA GLY A 64 -15.32 9.28 -10.08
C GLY A 64 -13.99 9.62 -10.72
N GLY A 65 -13.20 10.51 -10.11
CA GLY A 65 -11.91 10.91 -10.65
C GLY A 65 -10.84 9.85 -10.45
N THR A 66 -9.90 9.79 -11.38
CA THR A 66 -8.83 8.78 -11.37
C THR A 66 -7.46 9.36 -11.67
N THR A 67 -7.30 10.68 -11.68
CA THR A 67 -6.04 11.31 -12.09
C THR A 67 -5.63 12.39 -11.10
N ARG A 68 -4.48 13.00 -11.35
CA ARG A 68 -4.01 14.10 -10.53
C ARG A 68 -4.84 15.35 -10.63
N ARG A 69 -5.74 15.43 -11.59
CA ARG A 69 -6.67 16.55 -11.70
C ARG A 69 -7.82 16.41 -10.73
N GLY A 70 -8.04 15.20 -10.22
CA GLY A 70 -9.07 14.93 -9.25
C GLY A 70 -9.20 13.43 -9.11
N ILE A 71 -9.28 12.97 -7.85
CA ILE A 71 -9.30 11.55 -7.58
C ILE A 71 -10.25 11.25 -6.42
N ASP A 72 -10.97 10.13 -6.49
CA ASP A 72 -11.77 9.74 -5.35
C ASP A 72 -11.01 8.75 -4.47
N CYS A 73 -11.61 8.38 -3.34
CA CYS A 73 -10.91 7.59 -2.34
C CYS A 73 -10.51 6.20 -2.85
N SER A 74 -11.39 5.52 -3.55
CA SER A 74 -11.09 4.17 -4.01
C SER A 74 -10.13 4.16 -5.20
N ALA A 75 -10.18 5.18 -6.05
CA ALA A 75 -9.23 5.29 -7.15
C ALA A 75 -7.81 5.56 -6.62
N LEU A 76 -7.71 6.37 -5.56
CA LEU A 76 -6.42 6.58 -4.93
C LEU A 76 -5.85 5.26 -4.42
N MET A 77 -6.69 4.43 -3.80
CA MET A 77 -6.23 3.13 -3.32
C MET A 77 -5.79 2.23 -4.47
N GLN A 78 -6.48 2.28 -5.60
CA GLN A 78 -6.05 1.53 -6.77
C GLN A 78 -4.64 1.94 -7.21
N HIS A 79 -4.40 3.23 -7.30
CA HIS A 79 -3.07 3.74 -7.71
C HIS A 79 -2.00 3.38 -6.69
N VAL A 80 -2.28 3.59 -5.43
CA VAL A 80 -1.31 3.33 -4.37
C VAL A 80 -0.89 1.86 -4.35
N TYR A 81 -1.86 0.96 -4.38
CA TYR A 81 -1.54 -0.46 -4.32
C TYR A 81 -0.89 -0.97 -5.60
N SER A 82 -1.30 -0.43 -6.73
CA SER A 82 -0.69 -0.81 -8.00
C SER A 82 0.75 -0.34 -8.06
N ASP A 83 1.00 0.93 -7.71
CA ASP A 83 2.34 1.51 -7.77
C ASP A 83 3.29 0.91 -6.74
N ALA A 84 2.83 0.82 -5.51
CA ALA A 84 3.72 0.42 -4.42
C ALA A 84 3.88 -1.08 -4.29
N PHE A 85 2.84 -1.84 -4.63
CA PHE A 85 2.81 -3.27 -4.32
C PHE A 85 2.46 -4.16 -5.50
N GLN A 86 2.24 -3.60 -6.67
CA GLN A 86 1.84 -4.35 -7.88
C GLN A 86 0.58 -5.17 -7.61
N LEU A 87 -0.31 -4.64 -6.81
CA LEU A 87 -1.56 -5.30 -6.47
C LEU A 87 -2.72 -4.51 -7.07
N SER A 88 -3.57 -5.21 -7.79
CA SER A 88 -4.71 -4.60 -8.46
C SER A 88 -5.92 -4.68 -7.54
N LEU A 89 -6.46 -3.54 -7.15
CA LEU A 89 -7.67 -3.48 -6.33
C LEU A 89 -8.88 -3.17 -7.21
N PRO A 90 -10.07 -3.65 -6.83
CA PRO A 90 -11.26 -3.30 -7.58
C PRO A 90 -11.56 -1.81 -7.46
N ARG A 91 -12.43 -1.32 -8.34
CA ARG A 91 -12.63 0.12 -8.52
C ARG A 91 -13.34 0.82 -7.37
N THR A 92 -14.29 0.15 -6.72
CA THR A 92 -15.12 0.83 -5.74
C THR A 92 -14.77 0.47 -4.31
N THR A 93 -15.11 1.37 -3.39
CA THR A 93 -14.90 1.15 -1.97
C THR A 93 -15.58 -0.14 -1.51
N ASP A 94 -16.83 -0.36 -1.93
CA ASP A 94 -17.57 -1.52 -1.51
C ASP A 94 -16.91 -2.82 -2.00
N GLN A 95 -16.37 -2.81 -3.19
CA GLN A 95 -15.66 -3.97 -3.70
C GLN A 95 -14.35 -4.18 -2.97
N GLN A 96 -13.67 -3.10 -2.62
CA GLN A 96 -12.41 -3.19 -1.89
C GLN A 96 -12.60 -3.78 -0.49
N MET A 97 -13.79 -3.64 0.07
CA MET A 97 -14.12 -4.24 1.36
C MET A 97 -14.14 -5.76 1.34
N GLN A 98 -14.10 -6.36 0.15
CA GLN A 98 -14.08 -7.81 0.01
C GLN A 98 -12.66 -8.35 -0.14
N GLU A 99 -11.66 -7.48 -0.18
CA GLU A 99 -10.28 -7.89 -0.45
C GLU A 99 -9.56 -8.31 0.81
N GLY A 100 -8.77 -9.37 0.70
CA GLY A 100 -7.97 -9.84 1.82
C GLY A 100 -8.81 -10.32 2.99
N ARG A 101 -8.22 -10.37 4.16
CA ARG A 101 -8.96 -10.79 5.35
C ARG A 101 -9.25 -9.61 6.26
N ARG A 102 -10.28 -9.77 7.05
CA ARG A 102 -10.68 -8.72 7.98
C ARG A 102 -9.69 -8.63 9.14
N ILE A 103 -9.35 -7.40 9.52
CA ILE A 103 -8.37 -7.13 10.56
C ILE A 103 -9.05 -6.30 11.64
N SER A 104 -8.83 -6.63 12.90
CA SER A 104 -9.36 -5.81 13.99
C SER A 104 -8.56 -4.52 14.07
N ARG A 105 -9.19 -3.49 14.60
CA ARG A 105 -8.54 -2.18 14.70
C ARG A 105 -7.24 -2.26 15.51
N ASP A 106 -7.21 -3.09 16.54
CA ASP A 106 -6.03 -3.23 17.39
C ASP A 106 -4.87 -3.92 16.68
N ALA A 107 -5.15 -4.63 15.59
CA ALA A 107 -4.12 -5.36 14.86
C ALA A 107 -3.68 -4.66 13.59
N LEU A 108 -4.08 -3.40 13.39
CA LEU A 108 -3.73 -2.66 12.19
C LEU A 108 -2.22 -2.58 11.97
N LYS A 109 -1.82 -2.76 10.72
CA LYS A 109 -0.43 -2.63 10.27
C LYS A 109 -0.39 -1.79 9.01
N ALA A 110 0.74 -1.15 8.76
CA ALA A 110 0.93 -0.40 7.54
C ALA A 110 0.57 -1.27 6.34
N GLY A 111 -0.20 -0.72 5.41
CA GLY A 111 -0.66 -1.46 4.24
C GLY A 111 -2.06 -2.04 4.38
N ASP A 112 -2.69 -1.91 5.54
CA ASP A 112 -4.08 -2.33 5.70
C ASP A 112 -5.02 -1.25 5.19
N LEU A 113 -6.11 -1.67 4.57
CA LEU A 113 -7.17 -0.74 4.18
C LEU A 113 -8.04 -0.45 5.39
N VAL A 114 -8.41 0.80 5.56
CA VAL A 114 -9.34 1.22 6.62
C VAL A 114 -10.57 1.82 5.97
N PHE A 115 -11.74 1.42 6.46
CA PHE A 115 -13.02 1.81 5.88
C PHE A 115 -13.84 2.59 6.90
N PHE A 116 -14.53 3.61 6.42
CA PHE A 116 -15.34 4.49 7.25
C PHE A 116 -16.74 4.59 6.69
N ARG A 117 -17.74 4.64 7.55
CA ARG A 117 -19.11 4.90 7.14
C ARG A 117 -19.31 6.40 7.11
N SER A 118 -19.64 6.88 5.93
CA SER A 118 -19.87 8.29 5.73
C SER A 118 -21.33 8.61 6.00
N PRO A 119 -21.66 9.81 6.47
CA PRO A 119 -23.06 10.20 6.58
C PRO A 119 -23.72 10.37 5.21
N GLY A 120 -22.93 10.47 4.14
CA GLY A 120 -23.46 10.56 2.79
C GLY A 120 -23.70 9.20 2.18
N PRO A 121 -23.98 9.16 0.88
CA PRO A 121 -24.33 7.90 0.19
C PRO A 121 -23.12 6.98 -0.07
N TYR A 122 -21.91 7.46 0.08
CA TYR A 122 -20.73 6.67 -0.25
C TYR A 122 -19.86 6.45 0.96
N ASN A 123 -19.40 5.22 1.15
CA ASN A 123 -18.43 4.91 2.19
C ASN A 123 -17.06 5.39 1.77
N HIS A 124 -16.15 5.49 2.73
CA HIS A 124 -14.81 6.04 2.50
C HIS A 124 -13.75 4.99 2.78
N VAL A 125 -12.61 5.11 2.10
CA VAL A 125 -11.51 4.17 2.27
C VAL A 125 -10.19 4.93 2.27
N GLY A 126 -9.24 4.41 3.05
CA GLY A 126 -7.86 4.87 3.04
C GLY A 126 -6.93 3.71 3.35
N VAL A 127 -5.64 3.98 3.39
CA VAL A 127 -4.66 2.97 3.75
C VAL A 127 -3.89 3.40 4.99
N TYR A 128 -3.80 2.49 5.95
CA TYR A 128 -3.09 2.75 7.18
C TYR A 128 -1.59 2.77 6.91
N VAL A 129 -0.90 3.79 7.39
CA VAL A 129 0.54 3.91 7.15
C VAL A 129 1.36 3.67 8.42
N GLY A 130 0.71 3.45 9.54
CA GLY A 130 1.38 3.23 10.81
C GLY A 130 1.27 4.45 11.72
N ASP A 131 1.55 4.23 12.99
CA ASP A 131 1.57 5.29 14.00
C ASP A 131 0.29 6.10 14.10
N GLY A 132 -0.83 5.49 13.75
CA GLY A 132 -2.13 6.13 13.86
C GLY A 132 -2.53 6.97 12.67
N TYR A 133 -1.75 6.97 11.59
CA TYR A 133 -2.05 7.76 10.40
C TYR A 133 -2.55 6.92 9.25
N PHE A 134 -3.39 7.50 8.41
CA PHE A 134 -3.82 6.85 7.19
C PHE A 134 -3.81 7.85 6.03
N LEU A 135 -3.56 7.33 4.83
CA LEU A 135 -3.50 8.10 3.60
C LEU A 135 -4.83 7.95 2.87
N HIS A 136 -5.43 9.07 2.47
CA HIS A 136 -6.73 9.03 1.80
C HIS A 136 -6.98 10.29 0.98
N ALA A 137 -8.03 10.25 0.17
CA ALA A 137 -8.48 11.42 -0.57
C ALA A 137 -9.66 12.02 0.19
N SER A 138 -9.39 13.08 0.94
CA SER A 138 -10.42 13.78 1.72
C SER A 138 -11.32 14.58 0.79
N THR A 139 -12.63 14.48 1.00
CA THR A 139 -13.57 15.20 0.12
C THR A 139 -13.38 16.71 0.18
N SER A 140 -12.95 17.23 1.32
CA SER A 140 -12.79 18.68 1.48
C SER A 140 -11.37 19.18 1.35
N GLN A 141 -10.36 18.29 1.52
CA GLN A 141 -8.97 18.73 1.56
C GLN A 141 -8.07 18.02 0.55
N GLY A 142 -8.62 17.09 -0.20
CA GLY A 142 -7.81 16.33 -1.17
C GLY A 142 -6.97 15.25 -0.51
N VAL A 143 -5.99 14.77 -1.24
CA VAL A 143 -5.14 13.69 -0.75
C VAL A 143 -4.27 14.18 0.39
N LYS A 144 -4.30 13.45 1.50
CA LYS A 144 -3.57 13.83 2.71
C LYS A 144 -3.44 12.65 3.67
N LEU A 145 -2.63 12.85 4.68
CA LEU A 145 -2.58 11.95 5.83
C LEU A 145 -3.52 12.48 6.91
N SER A 146 -4.24 11.60 7.56
CA SER A 146 -5.11 11.97 8.68
C SER A 146 -4.89 10.98 9.82
N ARG A 147 -5.31 11.35 11.03
CA ARG A 147 -5.16 10.47 12.18
C ARG A 147 -6.44 9.67 12.38
N LEU A 148 -6.28 8.39 12.69
CA LEU A 148 -7.43 7.54 13.01
C LEU A 148 -8.12 7.99 14.29
N ASP A 149 -7.39 8.59 15.23
CA ASP A 149 -7.98 9.03 16.48
C ASP A 149 -8.57 10.44 16.41
N ASN A 150 -8.54 11.06 15.24
CA ASN A 150 -9.28 12.30 15.01
C ASN A 150 -10.76 12.03 15.33
N VAL A 151 -11.44 12.99 15.94
CA VAL A 151 -12.80 12.80 16.40
C VAL A 151 -13.72 12.31 15.30
N TYR A 152 -13.64 12.92 14.13
CA TYR A 152 -14.49 12.54 13.00
C TYR A 152 -14.19 11.12 12.54
N TRP A 153 -12.92 10.82 12.26
CA TRP A 153 -12.55 9.52 11.72
C TRP A 153 -12.76 8.40 12.73
N ASN A 154 -12.48 8.65 13.98
CA ASN A 154 -12.71 7.67 15.04
C ASN A 154 -14.19 7.31 15.12
N ARG A 155 -15.05 8.30 14.99
CA ARG A 155 -16.49 8.08 15.07
C ARG A 155 -17.01 7.25 13.91
N HIS A 156 -16.46 7.45 12.73
CA HIS A 156 -16.94 6.81 11.51
C HIS A 156 -16.20 5.56 11.11
N TYR A 157 -15.16 5.19 11.84
CA TYR A 157 -14.42 3.97 11.56
C TYR A 157 -15.36 2.77 11.55
N TRP A 158 -15.18 1.89 10.57
CA TRP A 158 -16.07 0.75 10.39
C TRP A 158 -15.32 -0.58 10.42
N GLN A 159 -14.37 -0.78 9.51
CA GLN A 159 -13.63 -2.04 9.45
C GLN A 159 -12.31 -1.87 8.72
N SER A 160 -11.48 -2.90 8.78
CA SER A 160 -10.19 -2.91 8.11
C SER A 160 -9.96 -4.23 7.40
N ARG A 161 -9.20 -4.20 6.32
CA ARG A 161 -8.88 -5.38 5.51
C ARG A 161 -7.39 -5.40 5.20
N ARG A 162 -6.83 -6.59 5.06
CA ARG A 162 -5.39 -6.74 4.76
C ARG A 162 -5.19 -7.47 3.45
N PRO A 163 -5.20 -6.75 2.32
CA PRO A 163 -4.99 -7.41 1.03
C PRO A 163 -3.56 -7.87 0.81
N LEU A 164 -2.59 -7.19 1.38
CA LEU A 164 -1.18 -7.52 1.14
C LEU A 164 -0.79 -8.89 1.64
N GLU A 165 -1.27 -9.24 2.82
CA GLU A 165 -0.92 -10.51 3.41
C GLU A 165 -1.35 -11.67 2.52
N SER A 166 -2.57 -11.59 1.99
CA SER A 166 -3.07 -12.60 1.08
C SER A 166 -2.19 -12.74 -0.13
N THR A 167 -1.78 -11.63 -0.68
CA THR A 167 -0.95 -11.59 -1.88
C THR A 167 0.43 -12.14 -1.62
N GLN A 168 1.01 -11.76 -0.50
CA GLN A 168 2.38 -12.13 -0.21
C GLN A 168 2.52 -13.59 0.22
N LEU A 169 1.49 -14.13 0.79
CA LEU A 169 1.55 -15.53 1.23
C LEU A 169 1.14 -16.50 0.13
N ALA A 170 0.51 -16.01 -0.90
CA ALA A 170 0.18 -16.84 -2.03
C ALA A 170 1.41 -17.08 -2.88
#